data_7c538f20ebdec94a36145d9e1ad5de9f
#
_entry.id   7c538f20ebdec94a36145d9e1ad5de9f
#
_cell.length_a   1.000
_cell.length_b   1.000
_cell.length_c   1.000
_cell.angle_alpha   90.00
_cell.angle_beta   90.00
_cell.angle_gamma   90.00
#
_symmetry.space_group_name_H-M   'P 1'
#
loop_
_entity.id
_entity.type
_entity.pdbx_description
1 polymer ?
#
loop_
_entity_poly.entity_id
_entity_poly.type
_entity_poly.pdbx_seq_one_letter_code
_entity_poly.pdbx_strand_id
1 'polypeptide(L)'
;GDWVGVDTEIRQDALRILNPNVALSRTYRNVQTGRSATLIVIHCRDSRDLLGHYPPVCYPSQGWKEQSVAPCTIQRGDVSFQGSEYSFTFDTLGEATRLGVLHFTVLPDGRTAPNMDLLDQSARDRATRTFGGASVQFIVDANLPQADRESIYETLADATLEWLEAFHIDATDKTPLVVATEAVS
;
A
#
# COMPACT_ATOMS: atom_id res chain seq x y z
N GLY A 1 -9.74 10.01 16.17
CA GLY A 1 -9.94 8.58 16.44
C GLY A 1 -8.83 8.03 17.32
N ASP A 2 -8.89 6.77 17.71
CA ASP A 2 -7.95 6.14 18.66
C ASP A 2 -6.61 5.73 18.03
N TRP A 3 -6.41 6.03 16.75
CA TRP A 3 -5.20 5.70 16.01
C TRP A 3 -4.27 6.92 15.89
N VAL A 4 -3.03 6.75 16.29
CA VAL A 4 -1.97 7.75 16.15
C VAL A 4 -0.96 7.25 15.14
N GLY A 5 -0.71 8.03 14.09
CA GLY A 5 0.21 7.69 13.01
C GLY A 5 1.56 8.37 13.18
N VAL A 6 2.64 7.64 12.89
CA VAL A 6 4.02 8.14 12.83
C VAL A 6 4.63 7.70 11.51
N ASP A 7 5.25 8.63 10.80
CA ASP A 7 5.97 8.32 9.57
C ASP A 7 7.18 7.46 9.88
N THR A 8 7.37 6.43 9.07
CA THR A 8 8.47 5.48 9.18
C THR A 8 9.33 5.53 7.92
N GLU A 9 10.62 5.31 8.11
CA GLU A 9 11.57 5.38 7.01
C GLU A 9 11.40 4.19 6.05
N ILE A 10 11.38 4.48 4.75
CA ILE A 10 11.48 3.47 3.70
C ILE A 10 12.95 3.26 3.36
N ARG A 11 13.36 2.02 3.22
CA ARG A 11 14.75 1.66 2.91
C ARG A 11 15.24 2.37 1.64
N GLN A 12 16.42 2.98 1.72
CA GLN A 12 17.02 3.74 0.62
C GLN A 12 17.31 2.90 -0.63
N ASP A 13 17.60 1.61 -0.46
CA ASP A 13 17.78 0.68 -1.59
C ASP A 13 16.47 0.43 -2.35
N ALA A 14 15.34 0.30 -1.63
CA ALA A 14 14.02 0.18 -2.23
C ALA A 14 13.65 1.46 -3.01
N LEU A 15 13.88 2.63 -2.43
CA LEU A 15 13.63 3.92 -3.10
C LEU A 15 14.47 4.09 -4.38
N ARG A 16 15.73 3.62 -4.38
CA ARG A 16 16.58 3.68 -5.58
C ARG A 16 16.11 2.77 -6.69
N ILE A 17 15.56 1.60 -6.35
CA ILE A 17 15.07 0.64 -7.35
C ILE A 17 13.73 1.11 -7.92
N LEU A 18 12.83 1.56 -7.07
CA LEU A 18 11.48 1.97 -7.46
C LEU A 18 11.42 3.36 -8.11
N ASN A 19 12.42 4.21 -7.84
CA ASN A 19 12.46 5.61 -8.31
C ASN A 19 11.10 6.32 -8.19
N PRO A 20 10.44 6.27 -7.00
CA PRO A 20 9.08 6.74 -6.85
C PRO A 20 9.00 8.27 -6.89
N ASN A 21 7.87 8.79 -7.38
CA ASN A 21 7.54 10.21 -7.26
C ASN A 21 7.04 10.55 -5.86
N VAL A 22 6.28 9.62 -5.26
CA VAL A 22 5.83 9.71 -3.87
C VAL A 22 6.06 8.36 -3.19
N ALA A 23 6.60 8.41 -1.99
CA ALA A 23 6.75 7.24 -1.13
C ALA A 23 6.36 7.63 0.30
N LEU A 24 5.35 6.96 0.82
CA LEU A 24 4.85 7.12 2.18
C LEU A 24 4.93 5.77 2.90
N SER A 25 5.48 5.77 4.10
CA SER A 25 5.30 4.68 5.05
C SER A 25 4.90 5.29 6.38
N ARG A 26 3.74 4.90 6.91
CA ARG A 26 3.22 5.40 8.17
C ARG A 26 2.70 4.25 9.02
N THR A 27 3.25 4.13 10.23
CA THR A 27 2.78 3.17 11.22
C THR A 27 1.80 3.83 12.15
N TYR A 28 0.63 3.25 12.27
CA TYR A 28 -0.43 3.65 13.17
C TYR A 28 -0.44 2.74 14.39
N ARG A 29 -0.68 3.33 15.55
CA ARG A 29 -0.90 2.60 16.79
C ARG A 29 -2.22 3.01 17.41
N ASN A 30 -3.06 2.04 17.72
CA ASN A 30 -4.29 2.26 18.46
C ASN A 30 -3.96 2.42 19.95
N VAL A 31 -4.30 3.56 20.53
CA VAL A 31 -3.95 3.91 21.92
C VAL A 31 -4.76 3.12 22.96
N GLN A 32 -5.91 2.57 22.57
CA GLN A 32 -6.77 1.78 23.46
C GLN A 32 -6.35 0.30 23.50
N THR A 33 -6.07 -0.26 22.33
CA THR A 33 -5.78 -1.71 22.19
C THR A 33 -4.29 -2.03 22.11
N GLY A 34 -3.43 -1.02 21.84
CA GLY A 34 -2.00 -1.20 21.58
C GLY A 34 -1.68 -1.84 20.23
N ARG A 35 -2.69 -2.17 19.41
CA ARG A 35 -2.52 -2.76 18.07
C ARG A 35 -1.80 -1.78 17.15
N SER A 36 -1.02 -2.33 16.23
CA SER A 36 -0.32 -1.54 15.22
C SER A 36 -0.70 -1.99 13.82
N ALA A 37 -0.67 -1.04 12.88
CA ALA A 37 -0.85 -1.28 11.47
C ALA A 37 0.04 -0.32 10.67
N THR A 38 0.49 -0.73 9.50
CA THR A 38 1.33 0.13 8.65
C THR A 38 0.66 0.33 7.29
N LEU A 39 0.59 1.59 6.87
CA LEU A 39 0.22 2.00 5.51
C LEU A 39 1.50 2.28 4.74
N ILE A 40 1.64 1.64 3.57
CA ILE A 40 2.67 1.97 2.60
C ILE A 40 1.99 2.40 1.30
N VAL A 41 2.42 3.54 0.76
CA VAL A 41 1.99 4.02 -0.55
C VAL A 41 3.23 4.35 -1.37
N ILE A 42 3.35 3.74 -2.54
CA ILE A 42 4.41 4.00 -3.50
C ILE A 42 3.75 4.42 -4.81
N HIS A 43 3.96 5.66 -5.21
CA HIS A 43 3.49 6.17 -6.50
C HIS A 43 4.66 6.38 -7.45
N CYS A 44 4.53 5.86 -8.67
CA CYS A 44 5.47 6.07 -9.75
C CYS A 44 4.74 6.71 -10.95
N ARG A 45 5.29 7.79 -11.50
CA ARG A 45 4.74 8.45 -12.68
C ARG A 45 4.80 7.52 -13.89
N ASP A 46 5.84 6.74 -14.04
CA ASP A 46 5.86 5.64 -15.00
C ASP A 46 5.44 4.35 -14.31
N SER A 47 4.27 3.84 -14.65
CA SER A 47 3.71 2.62 -14.03
C SER A 47 4.61 1.38 -14.22
N ARG A 48 5.55 1.41 -15.19
CA ARG A 48 6.52 0.32 -15.38
C ARG A 48 7.48 0.17 -14.21
N ASP A 49 7.75 1.26 -13.46
CA ASP A 49 8.62 1.24 -12.29
C ASP A 49 8.03 0.44 -11.13
N LEU A 50 6.71 0.21 -11.13
CA LEU A 50 6.02 -0.65 -10.17
C LEU A 50 6.02 -2.15 -10.56
N LEU A 51 6.27 -2.47 -11.83
CA LEU A 51 6.23 -3.85 -12.31
C LEU A 51 7.33 -4.67 -11.64
N GLY A 52 6.94 -5.81 -11.05
CA GLY A 52 7.85 -6.66 -10.28
C GLY A 52 8.11 -6.21 -8.83
N HIS A 53 7.46 -5.11 -8.37
CA HIS A 53 7.62 -4.56 -7.03
C HIS A 53 6.30 -4.61 -6.24
N TYR A 54 5.85 -5.82 -5.90
CA TYR A 54 4.62 -6.08 -5.17
C TYR A 54 4.83 -7.23 -4.15
N PRO A 55 3.93 -7.46 -3.18
CA PRO A 55 4.20 -8.34 -2.05
C PRO A 55 4.77 -9.72 -2.40
N PRO A 56 4.22 -10.51 -3.35
CA PRO A 56 4.77 -11.83 -3.72
C PRO A 56 6.21 -11.84 -4.23
N VAL A 57 6.74 -10.69 -4.64
CA VAL A 57 8.14 -10.56 -5.08
C VAL A 57 9.01 -9.96 -3.97
N CYS A 58 8.54 -8.89 -3.35
CA CYS A 58 9.34 -8.12 -2.39
C CYS A 58 9.53 -8.84 -1.05
N TYR A 59 8.49 -9.45 -0.50
CA TYR A 59 8.59 -10.13 0.79
C TYR A 59 9.47 -11.38 0.75
N PRO A 60 9.31 -12.30 -0.22
CA PRO A 60 10.21 -13.45 -0.33
C PRO A 60 11.67 -13.08 -0.55
N SER A 61 11.96 -12.01 -1.29
CA SER A 61 13.34 -11.51 -1.49
C SER A 61 14.00 -11.05 -0.18
N GLN A 62 13.21 -10.77 0.86
CA GLN A 62 13.64 -10.39 2.20
C GLN A 62 13.60 -11.56 3.21
N GLY A 63 13.32 -12.77 2.75
CA GLY A 63 13.32 -13.98 3.58
C GLY A 63 11.95 -14.35 4.16
N TRP A 64 10.88 -13.60 3.84
CA TRP A 64 9.53 -13.97 4.21
C TRP A 64 9.03 -15.14 3.36
N LYS A 65 8.20 -15.99 3.95
CA LYS A 65 7.55 -17.12 3.25
C LYS A 65 6.06 -16.80 3.09
N GLU A 66 5.58 -16.76 1.85
CA GLU A 66 4.15 -16.67 1.58
C GLU A 66 3.45 -17.94 2.05
N GLN A 67 2.35 -17.77 2.80
CA GLN A 67 1.54 -18.87 3.32
C GLN A 67 0.22 -18.98 2.57
N SER A 68 -0.40 -17.86 2.25
CA SER A 68 -1.68 -17.82 1.56
C SER A 68 -1.89 -16.48 0.86
N VAL A 69 -2.79 -16.50 -0.12
CA VAL A 69 -3.37 -15.31 -0.74
C VAL A 69 -4.87 -15.50 -0.90
N ALA A 70 -5.64 -14.46 -0.62
CA ALA A 70 -7.09 -14.44 -0.80
C ALA A 70 -7.53 -13.09 -1.36
N PRO A 71 -8.59 -13.04 -2.20
CA PRO A 71 -9.19 -11.77 -2.60
C PRO A 71 -9.77 -11.07 -1.37
N CYS A 72 -9.59 -9.76 -1.32
CA CYS A 72 -10.14 -8.91 -0.26
C CYS A 72 -10.74 -7.65 -0.89
N THR A 73 -11.96 -7.30 -0.48
CA THR A 73 -12.63 -6.09 -0.93
C THR A 73 -13.06 -5.28 0.29
N ILE A 74 -12.68 -4.01 0.32
CA ILE A 74 -13.09 -3.07 1.35
C ILE A 74 -13.99 -2.03 0.70
N GLN A 75 -15.18 -1.85 1.25
CA GLN A 75 -16.13 -0.85 0.79
C GLN A 75 -16.13 0.36 1.74
N ARG A 76 -15.89 1.56 1.20
CA ARG A 76 -15.97 2.82 1.94
C ARG A 76 -16.80 3.85 1.17
N GLY A 77 -18.04 4.05 1.59
CA GLY A 77 -18.99 4.85 0.83
C GLY A 77 -19.18 4.27 -0.58
N ASP A 78 -18.98 5.09 -1.58
CA ASP A 78 -19.08 4.69 -2.99
C ASP A 78 -17.77 4.12 -3.56
N VAL A 79 -16.70 4.11 -2.78
CA VAL A 79 -15.39 3.59 -3.20
C VAL A 79 -15.22 2.13 -2.79
N SER A 80 -14.83 1.29 -3.75
CA SER A 80 -14.51 -0.12 -3.53
C SER A 80 -13.01 -0.35 -3.75
N PHE A 81 -12.30 -0.73 -2.70
CA PHE A 81 -10.90 -1.14 -2.76
C PHE A 81 -10.82 -2.64 -3.03
N GLN A 82 -10.53 -3.00 -4.26
CA GLN A 82 -10.32 -4.39 -4.65
C GLN A 82 -8.84 -4.73 -4.53
N GLY A 83 -8.52 -5.68 -3.66
CA GLY A 83 -7.15 -6.07 -3.36
C GLY A 83 -6.99 -7.57 -3.15
N SER A 84 -5.76 -7.97 -2.84
CA SER A 84 -5.39 -9.31 -2.41
C SER A 84 -4.75 -9.25 -1.03
N GLU A 85 -5.26 -10.03 -0.09
CA GLU A 85 -4.65 -10.21 1.23
C GLU A 85 -3.69 -11.38 1.18
N TYR A 86 -2.41 -11.10 1.42
CA TYR A 86 -1.34 -12.09 1.55
C TYR A 86 -1.06 -12.34 3.03
N SER A 87 -0.72 -13.59 3.37
CA SER A 87 -0.15 -13.94 4.67
C SER A 87 1.30 -14.36 4.48
N PHE A 88 2.20 -13.74 5.24
CA PHE A 88 3.63 -14.06 5.24
C PHE A 88 4.10 -14.47 6.62
N THR A 89 5.10 -15.37 6.66
CA THR A 89 5.81 -15.72 7.89
C THR A 89 7.31 -15.48 7.72
N PHE A 90 7.93 -15.04 8.81
CA PHE A 90 9.38 -14.91 8.93
C PHE A 90 9.83 -15.63 10.19
N ASP A 91 10.67 -16.65 10.01
CA ASP A 91 11.17 -17.47 11.10
C ASP A 91 12.49 -16.90 11.63
N THR A 92 12.51 -16.48 12.89
CA THR A 92 13.72 -16.16 13.64
C THR A 92 13.86 -17.12 14.80
N LEU A 93 15.04 -17.59 15.09
CA LEU A 93 15.51 -18.43 16.22
C LEU A 93 14.44 -18.79 17.31
N GLY A 94 13.32 -19.39 16.91
CA GLY A 94 12.29 -19.89 17.82
C GLY A 94 10.98 -19.09 17.87
N GLU A 95 10.90 -17.93 17.20
CA GLU A 95 9.66 -17.17 17.06
C GLU A 95 9.34 -16.93 15.59
N ALA A 96 8.09 -17.20 15.19
CA ALA A 96 7.59 -16.89 13.87
C ALA A 96 6.80 -15.57 13.90
N THR A 97 7.31 -14.56 13.22
CA THR A 97 6.54 -13.34 12.94
C THR A 97 5.59 -13.60 11.78
N ARG A 98 4.35 -13.15 11.88
CA ARG A 98 3.34 -13.30 10.83
C ARG A 98 2.75 -11.96 10.45
N LEU A 99 2.71 -11.68 9.14
CA LEU A 99 2.13 -10.47 8.59
C LEU A 99 0.95 -10.80 7.69
N GLY A 100 -0.15 -10.05 7.86
CA GLY A 100 -1.21 -9.89 6.88
C GLY A 100 -0.93 -8.64 6.06
N VAL A 101 -0.89 -8.77 4.74
CA VAL A 101 -0.63 -7.66 3.82
C VAL A 101 -1.76 -7.58 2.82
N LEU A 102 -2.68 -6.63 3.00
CA LEU A 102 -3.62 -6.28 1.95
C LEU A 102 -2.93 -5.37 0.95
N HIS A 103 -2.87 -5.80 -0.29
CA HIS A 103 -2.27 -5.06 -1.40
C HIS A 103 -3.30 -4.80 -2.48
N PHE A 104 -3.30 -3.58 -2.99
CA PHE A 104 -3.99 -3.21 -4.22
C PHE A 104 -3.16 -2.20 -5.01
N THR A 105 -3.43 -2.14 -6.29
CA THR A 105 -2.82 -1.19 -7.21
C THR A 105 -3.82 -0.11 -7.55
N VAL A 106 -3.41 1.15 -7.57
CA VAL A 106 -4.18 2.26 -8.10
C VAL A 106 -3.75 2.50 -9.55
N LEU A 107 -4.71 2.44 -10.46
CA LEU A 107 -4.50 2.65 -11.89
C LEU A 107 -4.48 4.14 -12.23
N PRO A 108 -3.99 4.54 -13.41
CA PRO A 108 -3.95 5.95 -13.84
C PRO A 108 -5.32 6.66 -13.84
N ASP A 109 -6.41 5.92 -13.92
CA ASP A 109 -7.77 6.44 -13.84
C ASP A 109 -8.35 6.45 -12.42
N GLY A 110 -7.54 6.11 -11.41
CA GLY A 110 -7.91 6.07 -10.00
C GLY A 110 -8.66 4.83 -9.55
N ARG A 111 -9.00 3.91 -10.44
CA ARG A 111 -9.58 2.63 -10.06
C ARG A 111 -8.55 1.77 -9.33
N THR A 112 -9.02 0.91 -8.43
CA THR A 112 -8.16 -0.07 -7.77
C THR A 112 -8.23 -1.43 -8.45
N ALA A 113 -7.11 -2.16 -8.41
CA ALA A 113 -7.00 -3.50 -8.97
C ALA A 113 -6.31 -4.43 -7.94
N PRO A 114 -6.75 -5.70 -7.85
CA PRO A 114 -6.23 -6.64 -6.86
C PRO A 114 -4.83 -7.19 -7.17
N ASN A 115 -4.35 -6.96 -8.39
CA ASN A 115 -3.07 -7.49 -8.88
C ASN A 115 -2.42 -6.52 -9.87
N MET A 116 -1.25 -6.91 -10.36
CA MET A 116 -0.45 -6.09 -11.27
C MET A 116 -0.84 -6.21 -12.76
N ASP A 117 -1.79 -7.08 -13.11
CA ASP A 117 -2.09 -7.38 -14.53
C ASP A 117 -2.67 -6.16 -15.25
N LEU A 118 -3.61 -5.46 -14.62
CA LEU A 118 -4.21 -4.24 -15.19
C LEU A 118 -3.18 -3.10 -15.24
N LEU A 119 -2.27 -3.02 -14.28
CA LEU A 119 -1.19 -2.05 -14.30
C LEU A 119 -0.21 -2.36 -15.44
N ASP A 120 0.18 -3.62 -15.64
CA ASP A 120 1.03 -4.05 -16.76
C ASP A 120 0.37 -3.72 -18.12
N GLN A 121 -0.95 -3.98 -18.22
CA GLN A 121 -1.70 -3.60 -19.42
C GLN A 121 -1.69 -2.09 -19.66
N SER A 122 -1.94 -1.28 -18.62
CA SER A 122 -1.86 0.18 -18.69
C SER A 122 -0.45 0.67 -19.04
N ALA A 123 0.59 0.03 -18.51
CA ALA A 123 1.98 0.38 -18.78
C ALA A 123 2.39 0.18 -20.25
N ARG A 124 1.69 -0.66 -20.99
CA ARG A 124 1.91 -0.90 -22.43
C ARG A 124 1.33 0.22 -23.31
N ASP A 125 0.32 0.93 -22.80
CA ASP A 125 -0.28 2.06 -23.50
C ASP A 125 0.55 3.33 -23.25
N ARG A 126 1.11 3.87 -24.34
CA ARG A 126 1.92 5.12 -24.29
C ARG A 126 1.14 6.33 -23.80
N ALA A 127 -0.17 6.37 -24.00
CA ALA A 127 -1.02 7.50 -23.63
C ALA A 127 -1.26 7.55 -22.11
N THR A 128 -1.36 6.39 -21.47
CA THR A 128 -1.74 6.26 -20.05
C THR A 128 -0.54 6.05 -19.13
N ARG A 129 0.55 5.43 -19.58
CA ARG A 129 1.68 5.08 -18.72
C ARG A 129 2.33 6.27 -17.99
N THR A 130 2.29 7.47 -18.59
CA THR A 130 2.89 8.69 -18.01
C THR A 130 2.06 9.30 -16.90
N PHE A 131 0.81 8.89 -16.72
CA PHE A 131 -0.02 9.26 -15.58
C PHE A 131 0.35 8.47 -14.32
N GLY A 132 1.05 7.34 -14.49
CA GLY A 132 1.57 6.53 -13.43
C GLY A 132 0.59 5.57 -12.82
N GLY A 133 0.95 5.13 -11.63
CA GLY A 133 0.14 4.24 -10.80
C GLY A 133 0.67 4.22 -9.38
N ALA A 134 -0.07 3.61 -8.48
CA ALA A 134 0.42 3.41 -7.13
C ALA A 134 0.24 1.97 -6.64
N SER A 135 1.17 1.53 -5.81
CA SER A 135 1.06 0.33 -5.00
C SER A 135 0.72 0.74 -3.58
N VAL A 136 -0.35 0.21 -3.03
CA VAL A 136 -0.80 0.47 -1.67
C VAL A 136 -0.79 -0.82 -0.88
N GLN A 137 -0.25 -0.79 0.33
CA GLN A 137 -0.19 -1.93 1.22
C GLN A 137 -0.68 -1.54 2.62
N PHE A 138 -1.60 -2.34 3.17
CA PHE A 138 -2.00 -2.28 4.57
C PHE A 138 -1.43 -3.50 5.27
N ILE A 139 -0.55 -3.28 6.25
CA ILE A 139 0.20 -4.34 6.93
C ILE A 139 -0.28 -4.44 8.36
N VAL A 140 -0.64 -5.64 8.78
CA VAL A 140 -1.13 -5.95 10.13
C VAL A 140 -0.51 -7.24 10.66
N ASP A 141 -0.65 -7.51 11.95
CA ASP A 141 -0.35 -8.83 12.51
C ASP A 141 -1.37 -9.87 12.00
N ALA A 142 -0.89 -10.90 11.30
CA ALA A 142 -1.75 -11.98 10.78
C ALA A 142 -2.35 -12.88 11.88
N ASN A 143 -1.84 -12.81 13.11
CA ASN A 143 -2.42 -13.54 14.24
C ASN A 143 -3.72 -12.91 14.76
N LEU A 144 -4.04 -11.68 14.34
CA LEU A 144 -5.32 -11.06 14.71
C LEU A 144 -6.49 -11.82 14.05
N PRO A 145 -7.64 -11.91 14.75
CA PRO A 145 -8.88 -12.40 14.14
C PRO A 145 -9.20 -11.65 12.85
N GLN A 146 -9.82 -12.34 11.89
CA GLN A 146 -10.16 -11.76 10.59
C GLN A 146 -10.97 -10.47 10.71
N ALA A 147 -12.01 -10.45 11.54
CA ALA A 147 -12.84 -9.27 11.76
C ALA A 147 -12.04 -8.06 12.28
N ASP A 148 -11.01 -8.30 13.11
CA ASP A 148 -10.14 -7.25 13.62
C ASP A 148 -9.22 -6.70 12.51
N ARG A 149 -8.69 -7.58 11.63
CA ARG A 149 -7.90 -7.15 10.48
C ARG A 149 -8.73 -6.34 9.50
N GLU A 150 -9.95 -6.79 9.19
CA GLU A 150 -10.90 -6.08 8.31
C GLU A 150 -11.20 -4.68 8.86
N SER A 151 -11.50 -4.55 10.16
CA SER A 151 -11.73 -3.24 10.79
C SER A 151 -10.51 -2.31 10.72
N ILE A 152 -9.31 -2.85 10.84
CA ILE A 152 -8.07 -2.07 10.67
C ILE A 152 -7.91 -1.65 9.20
N TYR A 153 -8.16 -2.54 8.25
CA TYR A 153 -8.10 -2.22 6.82
C TYR A 153 -9.10 -1.11 6.45
N GLU A 154 -10.32 -1.15 7.00
CA GLU A 154 -11.29 -0.06 6.82
C GLU A 154 -10.75 1.27 7.32
N THR A 155 -10.11 1.29 8.50
CA THR A 155 -9.49 2.50 9.05
C THR A 155 -8.37 3.04 8.16
N LEU A 156 -7.52 2.15 7.62
CA LEU A 156 -6.43 2.55 6.71
C LEU A 156 -6.97 2.99 5.35
N ALA A 157 -8.08 2.38 4.89
CA ALA A 157 -8.76 2.80 3.67
C ALA A 157 -9.31 4.22 3.78
N ASP A 158 -9.88 4.60 4.94
CA ASP A 158 -10.30 5.99 5.18
C ASP A 158 -9.11 6.97 5.09
N ALA A 159 -7.98 6.62 5.69
CA ALA A 159 -6.76 7.44 5.58
C ALA A 159 -6.20 7.53 4.15
N THR A 160 -6.53 6.55 3.30
CA THR A 160 -6.08 6.49 1.91
C THR A 160 -6.99 7.27 0.97
N LEU A 161 -8.27 7.47 1.31
CA LEU A 161 -9.25 8.17 0.46
C LEU A 161 -8.82 9.59 0.12
N GLU A 162 -8.37 10.37 1.10
CA GLU A 162 -7.89 11.74 0.90
C GLU A 162 -6.73 11.78 -0.09
N TRP A 163 -5.86 10.78 -0.02
CA TRP A 163 -4.72 10.65 -0.92
C TRP A 163 -5.17 10.28 -2.34
N LEU A 164 -6.16 9.38 -2.49
CA LEU A 164 -6.71 9.00 -3.81
C LEU A 164 -7.43 10.17 -4.48
N GLU A 165 -8.14 11.01 -3.73
CA GLU A 165 -8.75 12.22 -4.25
C GLU A 165 -7.69 13.20 -4.77
N ALA A 166 -6.61 13.40 -4.02
CA ALA A 166 -5.47 14.22 -4.45
C ALA A 166 -4.83 13.65 -5.73
N PHE A 167 -4.71 12.34 -5.85
CA PHE A 167 -4.17 11.66 -7.03
C PHE A 167 -5.02 11.91 -8.29
N HIS A 168 -6.36 11.92 -8.17
CA HIS A 168 -7.28 12.24 -9.26
C HIS A 168 -7.14 13.69 -9.76
N ILE A 169 -6.92 14.64 -8.85
CA ILE A 169 -6.73 16.04 -9.18
C ILE A 169 -5.42 16.23 -9.95
N ASP A 170 -4.36 15.52 -9.55
CA ASP A 170 -3.02 15.65 -10.13
C ASP A 170 -2.88 14.96 -11.49
N ALA A 171 -3.71 13.96 -11.80
CA ALA A 171 -3.76 13.36 -13.14
C ALA A 171 -4.17 14.36 -14.24
N THR A 172 -4.87 15.43 -13.86
CA THR A 172 -5.27 16.54 -14.74
C THR A 172 -4.30 17.71 -14.72
N ASP A 173 -3.52 17.88 -13.65
CA ASP A 173 -2.51 18.94 -13.49
C ASP A 173 -1.09 18.31 -13.47
N LYS A 174 -0.23 18.75 -14.39
CA LYS A 174 1.12 18.19 -14.57
C LYS A 174 2.13 18.63 -13.50
N THR A 175 1.68 19.17 -12.39
CA THR A 175 2.53 19.66 -11.28
C THR A 175 2.80 18.56 -10.27
N PRO A 176 4.05 18.29 -9.84
CA PRO A 176 4.33 17.27 -8.83
C PRO A 176 3.75 17.67 -7.48
N LEU A 177 2.93 16.79 -6.89
CA LEU A 177 2.52 16.90 -5.49
C LEU A 177 3.75 16.69 -4.59
N VAL A 178 4.30 17.77 -4.08
CA VAL A 178 5.21 17.71 -2.95
C VAL A 178 4.33 17.60 -1.71
N VAL A 179 4.15 16.40 -1.18
CA VAL A 179 3.57 16.24 0.15
C VAL A 179 4.58 16.82 1.13
N ALA A 180 4.32 18.06 1.56
CA ALA A 180 5.10 18.70 2.60
C ALA A 180 4.97 17.86 3.88
N THR A 181 6.06 17.30 4.34
CA THR A 181 6.19 16.81 5.71
C THR A 181 6.14 18.05 6.61
N GLU A 182 4.95 18.45 7.03
CA GLU A 182 4.85 19.40 8.14
C GLU A 182 5.34 18.69 9.40
N ALA A 183 6.54 19.06 9.80
CA ALA A 183 7.06 18.76 11.11
C ALA A 183 6.14 19.42 12.14
N VAL A 184 5.34 18.64 12.83
CA VAL A 184 4.60 19.10 14.00
C VAL A 184 5.63 19.31 15.11
N SER A 185 5.84 20.58 15.45
CA SER A 185 6.62 21.04 16.59
C SER A 185 5.92 20.70 17.90
#